data_f074f31ac398fe7b83481a86306064b5
#
_entry.id   f074f31ac398fe7b83481a86306064b5
#
_cell.length_a   1.000
_cell.length_b   1.000
_cell.length_c   1.000
_cell.angle_alpha   90.00
_cell.angle_beta   90.00
_cell.angle_gamma   90.00
#
_symmetry.space_group_name_H-M   'P 1'
#
loop_
_entity.id
_entity.type
_entity.pdbx_description
1 polymer ?
#
loop_
_entity_poly.entity_id
_entity_poly.type
_entity_poly.pdbx_seq_one_letter_code
_entity_poly.pdbx_strand_id
1 'polypeptide(L)'
;MKKILICILALLAVAPAAWGQMKKSAKRGVGENGFNHAPEVEALAPGVSWTYNWSTNPARYVASQLRPGGIMEFVPMCWNGGFSEQALRDSLTKYPGTRYLLGFNEPNFKAQANMTPEQAAQRWPALEAIARDYNLQLVAPALNFPDGPINDGVTYQPKEWLSQFVEAYKKLYGKEPRMDYVALHSYMNSHTAMMNFIDDFARTFGKKVWLTEFCSWEGTVDSVSQLNSMVLKVQDLELDTMVYRYAWFKAKGTETPPYYRLLVNQNLLTHQPAWGTLSQLGQVYVNMSSYDTTYFHPAGAVIAAKDWVNSTGPTLEVNTDTQSSQKIQVGSFDVNNWAEYLVDVPRAGSYTFSLRLASEEFLFSPKIRIFANGQKVAEQVLDATGSVGKWKTQTMKATLPAGHVRIRIVSGQSTNCKFNWFRFDSDAGGDINGDGQVNVTDVTALINKILGSAAYDDMLCDLNHDGLVNVSDVTALINIILSK
;
A
#
# COMPACT_ATOMS: atom_id res chain seq x y z
N MET A 1 -66.56 12.28 -7.41
CA MET A 1 -65.46 11.35 -7.11
C MET A 1 -64.26 11.73 -7.95
N LYS A 2 -63.34 12.51 -7.37
CA LYS A 2 -62.09 12.96 -8.03
C LYS A 2 -61.04 11.89 -7.80
N LYS A 3 -60.52 11.26 -8.85
CA LYS A 3 -59.38 10.34 -8.79
C LYS A 3 -58.12 11.14 -8.72
N ILE A 4 -57.39 11.07 -7.59
CA ILE A 4 -56.04 11.62 -7.43
C ILE A 4 -55.10 10.60 -8.03
N LEU A 5 -54.41 11.00 -9.09
CA LEU A 5 -53.34 10.25 -9.72
C LEU A 5 -52.03 10.58 -8.97
N ILE A 6 -51.55 9.63 -8.17
CA ILE A 6 -50.25 9.75 -7.49
C ILE A 6 -49.20 9.29 -8.51
N CYS A 7 -48.45 10.24 -9.09
CA CYS A 7 -47.25 9.94 -9.82
C CYS A 7 -46.13 9.64 -8.82
N ILE A 8 -45.75 8.36 -8.71
CA ILE A 8 -44.53 7.95 -8.02
C ILE A 8 -43.38 8.28 -8.97
N LEU A 9 -42.66 9.36 -8.68
CA LEU A 9 -41.33 9.59 -9.28
C LEU A 9 -40.37 8.54 -8.66
N ALA A 10 -40.02 7.52 -9.44
CA ALA A 10 -38.89 6.67 -9.13
C ALA A 10 -37.63 7.49 -9.40
N LEU A 11 -37.00 7.99 -8.35
CA LEU A 11 -35.61 8.45 -8.41
C LEU A 11 -34.75 7.23 -8.73
N LEU A 12 -34.40 7.06 -9.99
CA LEU A 12 -33.25 6.25 -10.38
C LEU A 12 -32.01 6.96 -9.82
N ALA A 13 -31.51 6.48 -8.71
CA ALA A 13 -30.17 6.82 -8.25
C ALA A 13 -29.19 6.30 -9.31
N VAL A 14 -28.77 7.18 -10.21
CA VAL A 14 -27.59 6.92 -11.07
C VAL A 14 -26.44 6.88 -10.09
N ALA A 15 -25.90 5.67 -9.86
CA ALA A 15 -24.68 5.53 -9.11
C ALA A 15 -23.60 6.36 -9.83
N PRO A 16 -22.87 7.24 -9.12
CA PRO A 16 -21.79 8.00 -9.74
C PRO A 16 -20.83 7.00 -10.37
N ALA A 17 -20.30 7.33 -11.55
CA ALA A 17 -19.20 6.58 -12.12
C ALA A 17 -18.03 6.71 -11.14
N ALA A 18 -17.85 5.68 -10.30
CA ALA A 18 -16.74 5.65 -9.38
C ALA A 18 -15.47 5.54 -10.22
N TRP A 19 -14.70 6.60 -10.25
CA TRP A 19 -13.35 6.56 -10.80
C TRP A 19 -12.63 5.42 -10.12
N GLY A 20 -11.97 4.57 -10.91
CA GLY A 20 -11.28 3.41 -10.36
C GLY A 20 -10.37 3.88 -9.22
N GLN A 21 -10.37 3.18 -8.10
CA GLN A 21 -9.43 3.46 -7.02
C GLN A 21 -8.16 2.68 -7.24
N MET A 22 -7.02 3.28 -6.88
CA MET A 22 -5.74 2.58 -6.85
C MET A 22 -5.88 1.32 -5.99
N LYS A 23 -5.46 0.18 -6.54
CA LYS A 23 -5.54 -1.09 -5.81
C LYS A 23 -4.62 -1.05 -4.61
N LYS A 24 -5.11 -1.52 -3.46
CA LYS A 24 -4.24 -1.75 -2.31
C LYS A 24 -3.21 -2.84 -2.61
N SER A 25 -2.06 -2.77 -1.95
CA SER A 25 -1.01 -3.76 -2.14
C SER A 25 -1.49 -5.18 -1.82
N ALA A 26 -1.33 -6.12 -2.74
CA ALA A 26 -1.57 -7.54 -2.50
C ALA A 26 -0.48 -8.18 -1.61
N LYS A 27 0.69 -7.53 -1.49
CA LYS A 27 1.81 -8.02 -0.69
C LYS A 27 1.66 -7.71 0.80
N ARG A 28 1.05 -6.54 1.15
CA ARG A 28 1.05 -5.97 2.49
C ARG A 28 0.08 -6.67 3.43
N GLY A 29 0.60 -7.18 4.51
CA GLY A 29 -0.13 -7.88 5.56
C GLY A 29 0.19 -7.38 6.96
N VAL A 30 -0.43 -8.02 7.95
CA VAL A 30 -0.16 -7.78 9.37
C VAL A 30 -0.37 -9.06 10.18
N GLY A 31 0.55 -9.36 11.10
CA GLY A 31 0.34 -10.37 12.13
C GLY A 31 -0.48 -9.81 13.30
N GLU A 32 -1.47 -10.57 13.80
CA GLU A 32 -2.21 -10.20 15.02
C GLU A 32 -2.88 -11.41 15.66
N ASN A 33 -2.61 -11.66 16.93
CA ASN A 33 -3.14 -12.83 17.66
C ASN A 33 -4.67 -12.86 17.71
N GLY A 34 -5.32 -11.70 17.77
CA GLY A 34 -6.76 -11.65 17.80
C GLY A 34 -7.32 -10.26 17.57
N PHE A 35 -7.93 -10.06 16.43
CA PHE A 35 -8.85 -8.94 16.23
C PHE A 35 -10.16 -9.25 16.96
N ASN A 36 -10.58 -8.37 17.87
CA ASN A 36 -11.76 -8.57 18.69
C ASN A 36 -12.95 -7.74 18.21
N HIS A 37 -12.70 -6.71 17.40
CA HIS A 37 -13.68 -5.74 16.96
C HIS A 37 -13.53 -5.45 15.46
N ALA A 38 -14.65 -5.34 14.75
CA ALA A 38 -14.70 -5.03 13.32
C ALA A 38 -13.92 -3.77 12.94
N PRO A 39 -14.03 -2.65 13.68
CA PRO A 39 -13.28 -1.43 13.36
C PRO A 39 -11.75 -1.59 13.35
N GLU A 40 -11.19 -2.58 14.07
CA GLU A 40 -9.74 -2.87 14.04
C GLU A 40 -9.30 -3.35 12.64
N VAL A 41 -10.10 -4.21 12.04
CA VAL A 41 -9.86 -4.73 10.69
C VAL A 41 -10.15 -3.65 9.64
N GLU A 42 -11.27 -2.94 9.80
CA GLU A 42 -11.71 -1.87 8.89
C GLU A 42 -10.68 -0.74 8.80
N ALA A 43 -10.07 -0.34 9.91
CA ALA A 43 -9.04 0.71 9.93
C ALA A 43 -7.76 0.31 9.18
N LEU A 44 -7.39 -0.97 9.19
CA LEU A 44 -6.20 -1.47 8.49
C LEU A 44 -6.48 -1.81 7.02
N ALA A 45 -7.71 -2.19 6.68
CA ALA A 45 -8.09 -2.70 5.37
C ALA A 45 -7.80 -1.77 4.17
N PRO A 46 -7.79 -0.43 4.29
CA PRO A 46 -7.42 0.42 3.16
C PRO A 46 -6.03 0.16 2.60
N GLY A 47 -5.07 -0.22 3.44
CA GLY A 47 -3.69 -0.51 3.02
C GLY A 47 -3.22 -1.94 3.23
N VAL A 48 -3.97 -2.77 3.97
CA VAL A 48 -3.58 -4.13 4.35
C VAL A 48 -4.51 -5.15 3.68
N SER A 49 -3.95 -6.12 2.98
CA SER A 49 -4.71 -7.09 2.20
C SER A 49 -4.88 -8.44 2.87
N TRP A 50 -3.99 -8.80 3.78
CA TRP A 50 -4.01 -10.10 4.43
C TRP A 50 -3.51 -10.05 5.87
N THR A 51 -3.89 -11.05 6.64
CA THR A 51 -3.47 -11.24 8.03
C THR A 51 -3.35 -12.70 8.39
N TYR A 52 -2.61 -13.00 9.43
CA TYR A 52 -2.55 -14.30 10.09
C TYR A 52 -2.40 -14.10 11.61
N ASN A 53 -2.59 -15.15 12.39
CA ASN A 53 -2.64 -15.06 13.85
C ASN A 53 -1.93 -16.25 14.54
N TRP A 54 -0.93 -16.83 13.87
CA TRP A 54 -0.19 -18.01 14.36
C TRP A 54 -1.08 -19.22 14.67
N SER A 55 -2.25 -19.29 14.05
CA SER A 55 -3.25 -20.36 14.25
C SER A 55 -3.86 -20.80 12.92
N THR A 56 -4.54 -21.94 12.96
CA THR A 56 -5.29 -22.50 11.83
C THR A 56 -6.64 -21.82 11.58
N ASN A 57 -7.13 -21.03 12.53
CA ASN A 57 -8.47 -20.41 12.47
C ASN A 57 -8.37 -18.89 12.56
N PRO A 58 -9.19 -18.13 11.82
CA PRO A 58 -9.28 -16.69 11.97
C PRO A 58 -9.86 -16.32 13.34
N ALA A 59 -9.57 -15.09 13.79
CA ALA A 59 -10.13 -14.55 15.02
C ALA A 59 -11.68 -14.57 14.97
N ARG A 60 -12.30 -15.18 15.97
CA ARG A 60 -13.73 -15.53 15.99
C ARG A 60 -14.66 -14.35 15.68
N TYR A 61 -14.38 -13.20 16.30
CA TYR A 61 -15.28 -12.04 16.23
C TYR A 61 -15.28 -11.30 14.90
N VAL A 62 -14.24 -11.49 14.08
CA VAL A 62 -14.05 -10.82 12.79
C VAL A 62 -13.89 -11.81 11.62
N ALA A 63 -14.21 -13.09 11.85
CA ALA A 63 -14.06 -14.14 10.85
C ALA A 63 -14.83 -13.89 9.56
N SER A 64 -15.96 -13.19 9.62
CA SER A 64 -16.73 -12.80 8.42
C SER A 64 -16.01 -11.76 7.55
N GLN A 65 -15.15 -10.95 8.13
CA GLN A 65 -14.34 -9.92 7.44
C GLN A 65 -13.00 -10.47 6.96
N LEU A 66 -12.50 -11.52 7.63
CA LEU A 66 -11.21 -12.17 7.39
C LEU A 66 -11.32 -13.46 6.55
N ARG A 67 -12.16 -13.46 5.55
CA ARG A 67 -12.36 -14.61 4.64
C ARG A 67 -12.02 -14.24 3.19
N PRO A 68 -11.81 -15.21 2.29
CA PRO A 68 -11.75 -14.93 0.87
C PRO A 68 -12.98 -14.14 0.40
N GLY A 69 -12.75 -13.03 -0.30
CA GLY A 69 -13.79 -12.09 -0.69
C GLY A 69 -14.26 -11.13 0.43
N GLY A 70 -13.72 -11.24 1.65
CA GLY A 70 -13.85 -10.24 2.70
C GLY A 70 -12.92 -9.03 2.49
N ILE A 71 -12.93 -8.10 3.44
CA ILE A 71 -12.12 -6.88 3.34
C ILE A 71 -10.62 -7.14 3.53
N MET A 72 -10.24 -8.27 4.16
CA MET A 72 -8.87 -8.74 4.37
C MET A 72 -8.82 -10.27 4.30
N GLU A 73 -7.79 -10.83 3.67
CA GLU A 73 -7.60 -12.29 3.57
C GLU A 73 -6.95 -12.84 4.84
N PHE A 74 -7.54 -13.87 5.45
CA PHE A 74 -6.89 -14.65 6.50
C PHE A 74 -6.08 -15.78 5.89
N VAL A 75 -4.84 -15.96 6.37
CA VAL A 75 -3.95 -17.06 5.96
C VAL A 75 -3.69 -17.96 7.18
N PRO A 76 -4.13 -19.23 7.17
CA PRO A 76 -3.89 -20.17 8.27
C PRO A 76 -2.42 -20.54 8.39
N MET A 77 -1.97 -20.83 9.62
CA MET A 77 -0.62 -21.29 9.94
C MET A 77 -0.66 -22.58 10.77
N CYS A 78 0.20 -23.54 10.42
CA CYS A 78 0.55 -24.66 11.27
C CYS A 78 1.74 -24.27 12.14
N TRP A 79 1.51 -23.72 13.34
CA TRP A 79 2.54 -23.10 14.18
C TRP A 79 3.72 -24.04 14.51
N ASN A 80 3.44 -25.33 14.82
CA ASN A 80 4.43 -26.37 15.03
C ASN A 80 3.90 -27.74 14.61
N GLY A 81 4.70 -28.80 14.78
CA GLY A 81 4.33 -30.17 14.44
C GLY A 81 3.12 -30.75 15.19
N GLY A 82 2.71 -30.13 16.29
CA GLY A 82 1.55 -30.53 17.09
C GLY A 82 0.21 -29.97 16.61
N PHE A 83 0.14 -29.32 15.44
CA PHE A 83 -1.11 -28.79 14.90
C PHE A 83 -2.15 -29.89 14.69
N SER A 84 -3.42 -29.57 14.88
CA SER A 84 -4.54 -30.49 14.62
C SER A 84 -4.92 -30.46 13.13
N GLU A 85 -4.70 -31.56 12.41
CA GLU A 85 -5.10 -31.72 11.02
C GLU A 85 -6.61 -31.56 10.84
N GLN A 86 -7.39 -32.15 11.77
CA GLN A 86 -8.85 -32.06 11.72
C GLN A 86 -9.31 -30.59 11.90
N ALA A 87 -8.76 -29.86 12.89
CA ALA A 87 -9.13 -28.47 13.11
C ALA A 87 -8.77 -27.56 11.90
N LEU A 88 -7.65 -27.84 11.22
CA LEU A 88 -7.28 -27.13 9.99
C LEU A 88 -8.25 -27.46 8.85
N ARG A 89 -8.58 -28.74 8.64
CA ARG A 89 -9.56 -29.18 7.62
C ARG A 89 -10.95 -28.58 7.86
N ASP A 90 -11.39 -28.54 9.11
CA ASP A 90 -12.66 -27.91 9.50
C ASP A 90 -12.65 -26.40 9.20
N SER A 91 -11.54 -25.72 9.49
CA SER A 91 -11.35 -24.30 9.17
C SER A 91 -11.41 -24.04 7.67
N LEU A 92 -10.67 -24.83 6.88
CA LEU A 92 -10.62 -24.68 5.42
C LEU A 92 -11.99 -24.98 4.77
N THR A 93 -12.73 -25.93 5.31
CA THR A 93 -14.08 -26.25 4.85
C THR A 93 -15.07 -25.13 5.21
N LYS A 94 -14.93 -24.55 6.39
CA LYS A 94 -15.77 -23.43 6.87
C LYS A 94 -15.48 -22.13 6.12
N TYR A 95 -14.23 -21.91 5.70
CA TYR A 95 -13.78 -20.70 5.01
C TYR A 95 -13.21 -21.04 3.62
N PRO A 96 -14.06 -21.47 2.67
CA PRO A 96 -13.61 -21.89 1.34
C PRO A 96 -12.99 -20.72 0.57
N GLY A 97 -12.03 -21.03 -0.31
CA GLY A 97 -11.33 -20.04 -1.13
C GLY A 97 -10.03 -19.53 -0.51
N THR A 98 -9.65 -19.99 0.69
CA THR A 98 -8.27 -19.87 1.20
C THR A 98 -7.29 -20.44 0.17
N ARG A 99 -6.19 -19.72 -0.09
CA ARG A 99 -5.24 -20.06 -1.15
C ARG A 99 -3.87 -20.48 -0.65
N TYR A 100 -3.54 -20.18 0.58
CA TYR A 100 -2.21 -20.37 1.16
C TYR A 100 -2.29 -21.05 2.50
N LEU A 101 -1.23 -21.82 2.83
CA LEU A 101 -1.02 -22.42 4.15
C LEU A 101 0.42 -22.09 4.57
N LEU A 102 0.58 -21.40 5.70
CA LEU A 102 1.88 -21.15 6.31
C LEU A 102 2.35 -22.38 7.09
N GLY A 103 3.63 -22.70 6.93
CA GLY A 103 4.31 -23.75 7.66
C GLY A 103 4.66 -23.38 9.10
N PHE A 104 5.65 -24.05 9.69
CA PHE A 104 6.03 -23.92 11.08
C PHE A 104 6.63 -22.53 11.39
N ASN A 105 6.34 -22.03 12.60
CA ASN A 105 6.80 -20.73 13.05
C ASN A 105 8.13 -20.85 13.80
N GLU A 106 9.19 -20.30 13.26
CA GLU A 106 10.53 -20.23 13.86
C GLU A 106 10.97 -21.57 14.47
N PRO A 107 11.01 -22.67 13.69
CA PRO A 107 11.41 -23.97 14.23
C PRO A 107 12.85 -23.99 14.76
N ASN A 108 13.68 -23.08 14.29
CA ASN A 108 15.06 -22.88 14.76
C ASN A 108 15.18 -22.02 16.05
N PHE A 109 14.06 -21.77 16.76
CA PHE A 109 14.03 -21.07 18.04
C PHE A 109 13.48 -21.96 19.16
N LYS A 110 14.18 -22.02 20.30
CA LYS A 110 13.76 -22.81 21.45
C LYS A 110 12.42 -22.37 22.04
N ALA A 111 12.16 -21.07 22.08
CA ALA A 111 10.92 -20.51 22.64
C ALA A 111 9.75 -20.52 21.63
N GLN A 112 9.97 -20.97 20.40
CA GLN A 112 8.97 -21.02 19.34
C GLN A 112 8.66 -22.48 18.97
N ALA A 113 8.48 -22.81 17.71
CA ALA A 113 8.12 -24.18 17.32
C ALA A 113 9.14 -25.24 17.77
N ASN A 114 10.41 -24.86 17.94
CA ASN A 114 11.46 -25.70 18.56
C ASN A 114 11.54 -27.11 17.95
N MET A 115 11.71 -27.17 16.64
CA MET A 115 11.73 -28.42 15.86
C MET A 115 13.05 -28.59 15.15
N THR A 116 13.62 -29.79 15.24
CA THR A 116 14.76 -30.13 14.38
C THR A 116 14.33 -30.24 12.91
N PRO A 117 15.27 -30.11 11.94
CA PRO A 117 15.00 -30.37 10.54
C PRO A 117 14.33 -31.72 10.29
N GLU A 118 14.75 -32.79 10.98
CA GLU A 118 14.20 -34.13 10.88
C GLU A 118 12.77 -34.22 11.41
N GLN A 119 12.48 -33.61 12.56
CA GLN A 119 11.12 -33.56 13.12
C GLN A 119 10.15 -32.84 12.17
N ALA A 120 10.60 -31.73 11.59
CA ALA A 120 9.84 -31.00 10.62
C ALA A 120 9.61 -31.83 9.34
N ALA A 121 10.65 -32.49 8.83
CA ALA A 121 10.57 -33.37 7.66
C ALA A 121 9.58 -34.53 7.86
N GLN A 122 9.56 -35.14 9.06
CA GLN A 122 8.60 -36.19 9.41
C GLN A 122 7.15 -35.69 9.43
N ARG A 123 6.92 -34.44 9.81
CA ARG A 123 5.57 -33.88 9.96
C ARG A 123 5.06 -33.20 8.67
N TRP A 124 5.96 -32.80 7.76
CA TRP A 124 5.65 -32.04 6.55
C TRP A 124 4.66 -32.72 5.58
N PRO A 125 4.67 -34.06 5.38
CA PRO A 125 3.70 -34.73 4.49
C PRO A 125 2.24 -34.47 4.86
N ALA A 126 1.91 -34.22 6.12
CA ALA A 126 0.55 -33.86 6.53
C ALA A 126 0.13 -32.49 5.98
N LEU A 127 1.04 -31.51 5.97
CA LEU A 127 0.77 -30.20 5.36
C LEU A 127 0.63 -30.33 3.83
N GLU A 128 1.50 -31.13 3.18
CA GLU A 128 1.40 -31.39 1.73
C GLU A 128 0.07 -32.05 1.36
N ALA A 129 -0.40 -33.02 2.17
CA ALA A 129 -1.67 -33.68 1.94
C ALA A 129 -2.83 -32.71 2.01
N ILE A 130 -2.89 -31.88 3.08
CA ILE A 130 -3.94 -30.87 3.24
C ILE A 130 -3.86 -29.82 2.13
N ALA A 131 -2.65 -29.34 1.80
CA ALA A 131 -2.46 -28.36 0.73
C ALA A 131 -2.94 -28.89 -0.63
N ARG A 132 -2.73 -30.19 -0.92
CA ARG A 132 -3.25 -30.84 -2.12
C ARG A 132 -4.77 -30.96 -2.09
N ASP A 133 -5.33 -31.43 -0.97
CA ASP A 133 -6.77 -31.72 -0.84
C ASP A 133 -7.63 -30.44 -0.97
N TYR A 134 -7.09 -29.29 -0.54
CA TYR A 134 -7.74 -27.97 -0.59
C TYR A 134 -7.16 -27.03 -1.67
N ASN A 135 -6.29 -27.51 -2.54
CA ASN A 135 -5.63 -26.72 -3.60
C ASN A 135 -4.92 -25.47 -3.06
N LEU A 136 -4.15 -25.62 -1.98
CA LEU A 136 -3.40 -24.52 -1.37
C LEU A 136 -1.97 -24.47 -1.91
N GLN A 137 -1.42 -23.28 -1.95
CA GLN A 137 0.01 -23.05 -2.07
C GLN A 137 0.64 -23.11 -0.68
N LEU A 138 1.75 -23.83 -0.57
CA LEU A 138 2.40 -24.15 0.69
C LEU A 138 3.63 -23.26 0.90
N VAL A 139 3.65 -22.56 2.00
CA VAL A 139 4.77 -21.70 2.41
C VAL A 139 5.64 -22.46 3.39
N ALA A 140 6.95 -22.49 3.14
CA ALA A 140 7.93 -23.16 4.01
C ALA A 140 7.86 -22.65 5.46
N PRO A 141 8.48 -23.36 6.42
CA PRO A 141 8.64 -22.84 7.77
C PRO A 141 9.28 -21.44 7.77
N ALA A 142 8.75 -20.54 8.57
CA ALA A 142 9.30 -19.20 8.72
C ALA A 142 10.51 -19.24 9.66
N LEU A 143 11.63 -18.68 9.21
CA LEU A 143 12.91 -18.76 9.91
C LEU A 143 13.41 -17.37 10.30
N ASN A 144 14.05 -17.29 11.47
CA ASN A 144 14.69 -16.09 11.98
C ASN A 144 16.13 -16.37 12.41
N PHE A 145 16.94 -15.35 12.64
CA PHE A 145 18.26 -15.51 13.23
C PHE A 145 18.13 -16.05 14.65
N PRO A 146 18.84 -17.16 15.01
CA PRO A 146 18.65 -17.85 16.27
C PRO A 146 19.19 -17.03 17.45
N ASP A 147 18.55 -17.23 18.60
CA ASP A 147 18.99 -16.73 19.91
C ASP A 147 19.78 -17.77 20.75
N GLY A 148 19.93 -18.98 20.23
CA GLY A 148 20.62 -20.08 20.87
C GLY A 148 20.24 -21.46 20.33
N PRO A 149 20.66 -22.53 21.04
CA PRO A 149 20.37 -23.89 20.60
C PRO A 149 18.91 -24.28 20.85
N ILE A 150 18.35 -25.08 19.93
CA ILE A 150 17.02 -25.69 20.08
C ILE A 150 17.08 -27.01 20.89
N ASN A 151 16.03 -27.82 20.86
CA ASN A 151 15.85 -29.00 21.71
C ASN A 151 16.91 -30.11 21.52
N ASP A 152 17.65 -30.15 20.42
CA ASP A 152 18.75 -31.07 20.14
C ASP A 152 20.12 -30.53 20.56
N GLY A 153 20.18 -29.33 21.12
CA GLY A 153 21.41 -28.66 21.55
C GLY A 153 22.16 -27.94 20.39
N VAL A 154 21.59 -27.87 19.19
CA VAL A 154 22.21 -27.22 18.02
C VAL A 154 21.60 -25.85 17.75
N THR A 155 22.44 -24.89 17.39
CA THR A 155 22.04 -23.54 16.94
C THR A 155 22.07 -23.51 15.41
N TYR A 156 20.93 -23.36 14.78
CA TYR A 156 20.81 -23.37 13.32
C TYR A 156 20.60 -21.96 12.76
N GLN A 157 21.46 -21.56 11.83
CA GLN A 157 21.19 -20.40 10.99
C GLN A 157 20.00 -20.67 10.04
N PRO A 158 19.26 -19.64 9.58
CA PRO A 158 18.04 -19.84 8.77
C PRO A 158 18.26 -20.72 7.53
N LYS A 159 19.29 -20.44 6.73
CA LYS A 159 19.60 -21.23 5.54
C LYS A 159 20.03 -22.66 5.85
N GLU A 160 20.79 -22.81 6.92
CA GLU A 160 21.26 -24.11 7.36
C GLU A 160 20.08 -25.00 7.79
N TRP A 161 19.19 -24.48 8.61
CA TRP A 161 18.02 -25.23 9.07
C TRP A 161 17.15 -25.68 7.89
N LEU A 162 16.83 -24.76 6.95
CA LEU A 162 15.97 -25.12 5.80
C LEU A 162 16.65 -26.10 4.84
N SER A 163 17.96 -25.96 4.63
CA SER A 163 18.72 -26.91 3.81
C SER A 163 18.73 -28.31 4.43
N GLN A 164 18.97 -28.41 5.75
CA GLN A 164 18.93 -29.69 6.46
C GLN A 164 17.52 -30.29 6.49
N PHE A 165 16.47 -29.47 6.59
CA PHE A 165 15.08 -29.93 6.46
C PHE A 165 14.82 -30.56 5.07
N VAL A 166 15.28 -29.93 3.99
CA VAL A 166 15.15 -30.47 2.63
C VAL A 166 15.90 -31.79 2.50
N GLU A 167 17.12 -31.89 3.00
CA GLU A 167 17.93 -33.11 2.97
C GLU A 167 17.31 -34.24 3.83
N ALA A 168 16.82 -33.93 5.01
CA ALA A 168 16.12 -34.89 5.87
C ALA A 168 14.85 -35.41 5.17
N TYR A 169 14.09 -34.56 4.53
CA TYR A 169 12.90 -34.92 3.79
C TYR A 169 13.25 -35.86 2.58
N LYS A 170 14.27 -35.48 1.79
CA LYS A 170 14.77 -36.33 0.69
C LYS A 170 15.19 -37.70 1.17
N LYS A 171 15.90 -37.78 2.29
CA LYS A 171 16.34 -39.04 2.90
C LYS A 171 15.15 -39.93 3.30
N LEU A 172 14.09 -39.31 3.87
CA LEU A 172 12.90 -40.05 4.32
C LEU A 172 12.00 -40.50 3.17
N TYR A 173 11.81 -39.69 2.15
CA TYR A 173 10.75 -39.88 1.15
C TYR A 173 11.22 -39.99 -0.29
N GLY A 174 12.52 -39.91 -0.57
CA GLY A 174 13.12 -40.00 -1.89
C GLY A 174 12.77 -38.89 -2.88
N LYS A 175 12.24 -37.78 -2.38
CA LYS A 175 11.83 -36.60 -3.17
C LYS A 175 12.03 -35.32 -2.37
N GLU A 176 11.98 -34.18 -3.04
CA GLU A 176 11.99 -32.88 -2.36
C GLU A 176 10.65 -32.57 -1.68
N PRO A 177 10.67 -31.82 -0.55
CA PRO A 177 9.44 -31.32 0.05
C PRO A 177 8.79 -30.30 -0.89
N ARG A 178 7.46 -30.36 -0.99
CA ARG A 178 6.71 -29.31 -1.67
C ARG A 178 6.74 -28.04 -0.83
N MET A 179 7.34 -27.00 -1.38
CA MET A 179 7.31 -25.64 -0.86
C MET A 179 7.12 -24.72 -2.07
N ASP A 180 5.98 -24.01 -2.15
CA ASP A 180 5.72 -23.10 -3.26
C ASP A 180 6.46 -21.77 -3.03
N TYR A 181 6.67 -21.41 -1.76
CA TYR A 181 7.40 -20.23 -1.29
C TYR A 181 8.30 -20.58 -0.11
N VAL A 182 9.29 -19.72 0.17
CA VAL A 182 10.05 -19.74 1.42
C VAL A 182 9.58 -18.61 2.33
N ALA A 183 9.83 -18.72 3.66
CA ALA A 183 9.42 -17.71 4.63
C ALA A 183 10.54 -17.32 5.57
N LEU A 184 10.54 -16.04 5.97
CA LEU A 184 11.51 -15.42 6.87
C LEU A 184 10.84 -14.49 7.86
N HIS A 185 11.52 -14.27 8.98
CA HIS A 185 11.32 -13.15 9.89
C HIS A 185 12.57 -12.26 9.88
N SER A 186 12.37 -10.95 10.04
CA SER A 186 13.48 -10.00 10.15
C SER A 186 13.16 -8.86 11.10
N TYR A 187 13.96 -8.75 12.16
CA TYR A 187 13.88 -7.67 13.13
C TYR A 187 15.04 -6.68 13.02
N MET A 188 15.79 -6.74 11.91
CA MET A 188 16.91 -5.85 11.61
C MET A 188 16.44 -4.39 11.52
N ASN A 189 17.24 -3.47 12.05
CA ASN A 189 16.97 -2.04 11.91
C ASN A 189 17.25 -1.53 10.48
N SER A 190 18.30 -2.05 9.84
CA SER A 190 18.69 -1.66 8.48
C SER A 190 17.79 -2.30 7.42
N HIS A 191 17.10 -1.47 6.61
CA HIS A 191 16.32 -1.94 5.48
C HIS A 191 17.21 -2.64 4.42
N THR A 192 18.40 -2.11 4.15
CA THR A 192 19.34 -2.71 3.19
C THR A 192 19.83 -4.09 3.65
N ALA A 193 20.15 -4.27 4.95
CA ALA A 193 20.53 -5.58 5.48
C ALA A 193 19.37 -6.59 5.40
N MET A 194 18.15 -6.16 5.70
CA MET A 194 16.94 -6.96 5.56
C MET A 194 16.73 -7.41 4.10
N MET A 195 16.84 -6.50 3.13
CA MET A 195 16.66 -6.84 1.72
C MET A 195 17.77 -7.77 1.22
N ASN A 196 19.03 -7.54 1.59
CA ASN A 196 20.12 -8.46 1.26
C ASN A 196 19.89 -9.87 1.80
N PHE A 197 19.34 -10.00 3.00
CA PHE A 197 19.00 -11.30 3.59
C PHE A 197 17.86 -11.98 2.82
N ILE A 198 16.81 -11.25 2.44
CA ILE A 198 15.69 -11.74 1.63
C ILE A 198 16.17 -12.23 0.28
N ASP A 199 16.96 -11.42 -0.42
CA ASP A 199 17.49 -11.74 -1.76
C ASP A 199 18.42 -12.96 -1.74
N ASP A 200 19.29 -13.04 -0.74
CA ASP A 200 20.18 -14.18 -0.58
C ASP A 200 19.40 -15.49 -0.32
N PHE A 201 18.35 -15.42 0.50
CA PHE A 201 17.49 -16.55 0.78
C PHE A 201 16.67 -16.97 -0.46
N ALA A 202 16.08 -15.99 -1.17
CA ALA A 202 15.34 -16.23 -2.41
C ALA A 202 16.21 -16.91 -3.48
N ARG A 203 17.43 -16.42 -3.67
CA ARG A 203 18.40 -17.01 -4.62
C ARG A 203 18.83 -18.42 -4.22
N THR A 204 19.09 -18.65 -2.92
CA THR A 204 19.53 -19.96 -2.42
C THR A 204 18.51 -21.05 -2.71
N PHE A 205 17.22 -20.76 -2.51
CA PHE A 205 16.16 -21.74 -2.67
C PHE A 205 15.38 -21.64 -4.00
N GLY A 206 15.69 -20.63 -4.83
CA GLY A 206 15.01 -20.42 -6.12
C GLY A 206 13.53 -20.11 -6.00
N LYS A 207 13.09 -19.47 -4.90
CA LYS A 207 11.69 -19.22 -4.59
C LYS A 207 11.45 -17.80 -4.12
N LYS A 208 10.22 -17.29 -4.34
CA LYS A 208 9.80 -16.02 -3.75
C LYS A 208 9.61 -16.15 -2.24
N VAL A 209 9.80 -15.03 -1.56
CA VAL A 209 9.81 -14.95 -0.08
C VAL A 209 8.50 -14.38 0.46
N TRP A 210 8.00 -14.99 1.52
CA TRP A 210 7.08 -14.38 2.47
C TRP A 210 7.88 -13.89 3.67
N LEU A 211 7.91 -12.57 3.90
CA LEU A 211 8.43 -11.98 5.12
C LEU A 211 7.28 -11.89 6.12
N THR A 212 7.02 -12.97 6.86
CA THR A 212 5.82 -13.09 7.68
C THR A 212 5.87 -12.26 8.97
N GLU A 213 7.06 -11.84 9.40
CA GLU A 213 7.22 -10.88 10.50
C GLU A 213 8.37 -9.92 10.20
N PHE A 214 8.12 -8.63 10.40
CA PHE A 214 9.19 -7.65 10.41
C PHE A 214 8.80 -6.39 11.21
N CYS A 215 9.77 -5.85 11.89
CA CYS A 215 9.86 -4.49 12.42
C CYS A 215 11.33 -4.21 12.79
N SER A 216 11.66 -3.04 13.35
CA SER A 216 12.99 -2.80 13.90
C SER A 216 13.02 -3.19 15.36
N TRP A 217 14.02 -4.01 15.79
CA TRP A 217 14.13 -4.49 17.18
C TRP A 217 15.57 -4.71 17.67
N GLU A 218 16.57 -4.23 16.95
CA GLU A 218 17.96 -4.35 17.36
C GLU A 218 18.33 -3.20 18.32
N GLY A 219 18.76 -3.54 19.53
CA GLY A 219 19.11 -2.54 20.55
C GLY A 219 17.90 -1.71 21.00
N THR A 220 18.11 -0.42 21.24
CA THR A 220 17.05 0.53 21.62
C THR A 220 16.51 1.23 20.38
N VAL A 221 15.27 0.94 20.02
CA VAL A 221 14.57 1.59 18.90
C VAL A 221 13.57 2.57 19.48
N ASP A 222 13.67 3.86 19.12
CA ASP A 222 12.68 4.87 19.45
C ASP A 222 11.54 4.93 18.42
N SER A 223 10.49 5.69 18.72
CA SER A 223 9.31 5.78 17.86
C SER A 223 9.59 6.42 16.50
N VAL A 224 10.52 7.37 16.41
CA VAL A 224 10.89 8.06 15.16
C VAL A 224 11.71 7.12 14.29
N SER A 225 12.67 6.42 14.89
CA SER A 225 13.50 5.41 14.20
C SER A 225 12.65 4.26 13.68
N GLN A 226 11.67 3.76 14.48
CA GLN A 226 10.74 2.72 14.03
C GLN A 226 9.92 3.17 12.83
N LEU A 227 9.38 4.40 12.89
CA LEU A 227 8.55 4.95 11.83
C LEU A 227 9.34 5.16 10.53
N ASN A 228 10.53 5.78 10.59
CA ASN A 228 11.37 6.01 9.41
C ASN A 228 11.87 4.68 8.81
N SER A 229 12.29 3.76 9.64
CA SER A 229 12.72 2.42 9.18
C SER A 229 11.57 1.67 8.49
N MET A 230 10.34 1.77 9.00
CA MET A 230 9.16 1.15 8.39
C MET A 230 8.92 1.71 6.98
N VAL A 231 9.01 3.02 6.77
CA VAL A 231 8.79 3.65 5.45
C VAL A 231 9.75 3.09 4.42
N LEU A 232 11.06 3.04 4.74
CA LEU A 232 12.09 2.52 3.83
C LEU A 232 11.91 1.02 3.56
N LYS A 233 11.68 0.23 4.61
CA LYS A 233 11.45 -1.22 4.46
C LYS A 233 10.23 -1.51 3.59
N VAL A 234 9.11 -0.83 3.82
CA VAL A 234 7.88 -1.06 3.04
C VAL A 234 8.06 -0.63 1.59
N GLN A 235 8.77 0.48 1.33
CA GLN A 235 9.13 0.87 -0.04
C GLN A 235 9.91 -0.25 -0.75
N ASP A 236 10.96 -0.76 -0.13
CA ASP A 236 11.80 -1.81 -0.72
C ASP A 236 11.02 -3.11 -0.93
N LEU A 237 10.23 -3.54 0.07
CA LEU A 237 9.40 -4.76 0.00
C LEU A 237 8.33 -4.69 -1.10
N GLU A 238 7.75 -3.52 -1.34
CA GLU A 238 6.78 -3.34 -2.43
C GLU A 238 7.43 -3.43 -3.80
N LEU A 239 8.61 -2.82 -3.97
CA LEU A 239 9.31 -2.74 -5.26
C LEU A 239 10.03 -4.04 -5.63
N ASP A 240 10.44 -4.82 -4.66
CA ASP A 240 11.19 -6.07 -4.89
C ASP A 240 10.31 -7.18 -5.49
N THR A 241 10.76 -7.77 -6.59
CA THR A 241 10.02 -8.82 -7.32
C THR A 241 10.12 -10.20 -6.69
N MET A 242 11.11 -10.44 -5.82
CA MET A 242 11.29 -11.70 -5.09
C MET A 242 10.46 -11.73 -3.81
N VAL A 243 10.05 -10.59 -3.28
CA VAL A 243 9.10 -10.52 -2.17
C VAL A 243 7.68 -10.79 -2.70
N TYR A 244 7.08 -11.89 -2.24
CA TYR A 244 5.72 -12.24 -2.61
C TYR A 244 4.69 -11.60 -1.69
N ARG A 245 4.91 -11.71 -0.34
CA ARG A 245 4.09 -11.09 0.70
C ARG A 245 4.96 -10.71 1.91
N TYR A 246 4.49 -9.74 2.67
CA TYR A 246 5.12 -9.35 3.92
C TYR A 246 4.06 -8.94 4.95
N ALA A 247 4.33 -9.13 6.25
CA ALA A 247 3.44 -8.75 7.33
C ALA A 247 4.19 -8.02 8.44
N TRP A 248 3.65 -6.86 8.82
CA TRP A 248 4.16 -6.11 9.96
C TRP A 248 3.90 -6.87 11.27
N PHE A 249 4.88 -6.92 12.14
CA PHE A 249 4.78 -7.46 13.49
C PHE A 249 4.66 -6.31 14.49
N LYS A 250 3.47 -6.06 15.08
CA LYS A 250 2.12 -6.58 14.83
C LYS A 250 1.08 -5.47 14.99
N ALA A 251 -0.20 -5.73 14.70
CA ALA A 251 -1.23 -4.70 14.77
C ALA A 251 -1.37 -4.08 16.17
N LYS A 252 -1.50 -4.90 17.22
CA LYS A 252 -1.60 -4.47 18.62
C LYS A 252 -0.27 -4.71 19.35
N GLY A 253 0.74 -3.92 18.99
CA GLY A 253 2.06 -3.93 19.60
C GLY A 253 2.16 -3.07 20.86
N THR A 254 3.35 -2.57 21.18
CA THR A 254 3.64 -1.77 22.38
C THR A 254 3.81 -0.28 22.07
N GLU A 255 3.53 0.56 23.10
CA GLU A 255 3.88 2.00 23.13
C GLU A 255 5.26 2.25 23.70
N THR A 256 5.90 1.23 24.20
CA THR A 256 7.27 1.27 24.71
C THR A 256 8.21 0.72 23.65
N PRO A 257 9.54 0.94 23.74
CA PRO A 257 10.47 0.37 22.78
C PRO A 257 10.19 -1.12 22.52
N PRO A 258 10.15 -1.54 21.25
CA PRO A 258 10.47 -0.81 20.02
C PRO A 258 9.29 -0.09 19.31
N TYR A 259 8.20 0.25 19.97
CA TYR A 259 7.08 1.08 19.46
C TYR A 259 6.40 0.57 18.16
N TYR A 260 6.14 -0.70 18.06
CA TYR A 260 5.71 -1.33 16.79
C TYR A 260 4.20 -1.42 16.57
N ARG A 261 3.35 -0.90 17.47
CA ARG A 261 1.89 -1.01 17.33
C ARG A 261 1.32 -0.15 16.21
N LEU A 262 0.42 -0.71 15.42
CA LEU A 262 -0.35 0.02 14.40
C LEU A 262 -1.68 0.56 14.95
N LEU A 263 -2.29 -0.14 15.93
CA LEU A 263 -3.57 0.21 16.55
C LEU A 263 -3.37 0.62 18.01
N VAL A 264 -4.00 1.71 18.41
CA VAL A 264 -4.01 2.20 19.80
C VAL A 264 -5.33 1.86 20.52
N ASN A 265 -6.39 1.58 19.78
CA ASN A 265 -7.72 1.23 20.27
C ASN A 265 -8.32 2.20 21.32
N GLN A 266 -7.93 3.45 21.21
CA GLN A 266 -8.45 4.56 22.02
C GLN A 266 -8.46 5.85 21.20
N ASN A 267 -9.34 6.77 21.55
CA ASN A 267 -9.30 8.12 21.01
C ASN A 267 -8.04 8.83 21.52
N LEU A 268 -7.21 9.37 20.62
CA LEU A 268 -5.92 9.96 20.96
C LEU A 268 -6.03 11.27 21.76
N LEU A 269 -7.19 11.94 21.73
CA LEU A 269 -7.43 13.20 22.46
C LEU A 269 -8.12 12.97 23.80
N THR A 270 -9.14 12.09 23.83
CA THR A 270 -9.97 11.87 25.02
C THR A 270 -9.52 10.67 25.85
N HIS A 271 -8.62 9.82 25.31
CA HIS A 271 -8.16 8.57 25.89
C HIS A 271 -9.29 7.54 26.22
N GLN A 272 -10.48 7.77 25.66
CA GLN A 272 -11.60 6.84 25.80
C GLN A 272 -11.44 5.67 24.79
N PRO A 273 -11.95 4.46 25.08
CA PRO A 273 -11.93 3.36 24.14
C PRO A 273 -12.53 3.76 22.78
N ALA A 274 -11.76 3.50 21.71
CA ALA A 274 -12.18 3.75 20.32
C ALA A 274 -11.50 2.70 19.42
N TRP A 275 -12.22 1.63 19.18
CA TRP A 275 -11.70 0.51 18.40
C TRP A 275 -11.38 0.93 16.97
N GLY A 276 -10.22 0.51 16.45
CA GLY A 276 -9.79 0.87 15.10
C GLY A 276 -9.08 2.22 15.00
N THR A 277 -8.72 2.87 16.11
CA THR A 277 -7.87 4.06 16.06
C THR A 277 -6.44 3.67 15.68
N LEU A 278 -5.96 4.20 14.57
CA LEU A 278 -4.58 3.99 14.12
C LEU A 278 -3.60 4.86 14.92
N SER A 279 -2.46 4.28 15.31
CA SER A 279 -1.29 5.05 15.74
C SER A 279 -0.72 5.87 14.56
N GLN A 280 0.26 6.75 14.80
CA GLN A 280 0.99 7.41 13.71
C GLN A 280 1.64 6.38 12.78
N LEU A 281 2.28 5.36 13.34
CA LEU A 281 2.86 4.25 12.60
C LEU A 281 1.81 3.53 11.73
N GLY A 282 0.63 3.25 12.30
CA GLY A 282 -0.49 2.64 11.57
C GLY A 282 -1.02 3.52 10.46
N GLN A 283 -1.16 4.83 10.69
CA GLN A 283 -1.58 5.77 9.65
C GLN A 283 -0.60 5.78 8.47
N VAL A 284 0.70 5.77 8.75
CA VAL A 284 1.71 5.73 7.69
C VAL A 284 1.68 4.37 6.98
N TYR A 285 1.64 3.26 7.72
CA TYR A 285 1.62 1.90 7.15
C TYR A 285 0.47 1.68 6.15
N VAL A 286 -0.76 2.06 6.52
CA VAL A 286 -1.92 1.91 5.62
C VAL A 286 -1.85 2.83 4.40
N ASN A 287 -1.15 3.97 4.50
CA ASN A 287 -1.03 4.96 3.44
C ASN A 287 0.22 4.79 2.56
N MET A 288 1.07 3.79 2.80
CA MET A 288 2.18 3.47 1.88
C MET A 288 1.65 3.15 0.48
N SER A 289 2.41 3.53 -0.55
CA SER A 289 2.05 3.22 -1.94
C SER A 289 1.93 1.72 -2.17
N SER A 290 1.09 1.32 -3.10
CA SER A 290 1.05 -0.04 -3.66
C SER A 290 1.79 -0.14 -5.00
N TYR A 291 2.26 0.99 -5.52
CA TYR A 291 2.90 1.09 -6.84
C TYR A 291 2.07 0.44 -7.96
N ASP A 292 0.74 0.71 -7.94
CA ASP A 292 -0.20 0.12 -8.89
C ASP A 292 0.06 0.63 -10.32
N THR A 293 0.65 -0.21 -11.15
CA THR A 293 0.99 0.09 -12.55
C THR A 293 -0.23 0.07 -13.48
N THR A 294 -1.42 -0.14 -12.96
CA THR A 294 -2.67 -0.23 -13.74
C THR A 294 -3.64 0.93 -13.50
N TYR A 295 -3.39 1.74 -12.47
CA TYR A 295 -4.25 2.86 -12.11
C TYR A 295 -3.73 4.17 -12.72
N PHE A 296 -4.59 4.86 -13.46
CA PHE A 296 -4.32 6.18 -14.00
C PHE A 296 -5.03 7.21 -13.12
N HIS A 297 -4.25 8.08 -12.49
CA HIS A 297 -4.77 9.18 -11.69
C HIS A 297 -5.47 10.19 -12.59
N PRO A 298 -6.69 10.65 -12.27
CA PRO A 298 -7.32 11.68 -13.08
C PRO A 298 -6.51 13.00 -13.04
N ALA A 299 -6.32 13.63 -14.18
CA ALA A 299 -5.86 15.03 -14.19
C ALA A 299 -6.89 15.89 -13.44
N GLY A 300 -6.42 16.88 -12.65
CA GLY A 300 -7.27 17.64 -11.73
C GLY A 300 -7.29 17.09 -10.30
N ALA A 301 -7.10 15.79 -10.10
CA ALA A 301 -6.93 15.22 -8.76
C ALA A 301 -5.53 15.53 -8.19
N VAL A 302 -5.45 15.58 -6.86
CA VAL A 302 -4.16 15.63 -6.16
C VAL A 302 -3.51 14.25 -6.22
N ILE A 303 -2.35 14.17 -6.85
CA ILE A 303 -1.56 12.95 -6.97
C ILE A 303 -0.45 12.98 -5.92
N ALA A 304 -0.45 12.03 -5.01
CA ALA A 304 0.58 11.96 -3.98
C ALA A 304 1.95 11.61 -4.60
N ALA A 305 2.98 12.31 -4.16
CA ALA A 305 4.33 12.12 -4.69
C ALA A 305 4.86 10.68 -4.50
N LYS A 306 4.35 9.96 -3.51
CA LYS A 306 4.71 8.55 -3.22
C LYS A 306 4.17 7.53 -4.24
N ASP A 307 3.18 7.90 -5.07
CA ASP A 307 2.42 6.96 -5.91
C ASP A 307 2.98 6.86 -7.34
N TRP A 308 4.30 6.89 -7.47
CA TRP A 308 4.96 6.62 -8.76
C TRP A 308 4.85 5.14 -9.16
N VAL A 309 4.95 4.87 -10.44
CA VAL A 309 5.00 3.51 -11.00
C VAL A 309 6.42 3.09 -11.38
N ASN A 310 7.33 4.07 -11.52
CA ASN A 310 8.74 3.86 -11.78
C ASN A 310 9.54 5.08 -11.32
N SER A 311 10.78 4.90 -10.88
CA SER A 311 11.62 6.00 -10.39
C SER A 311 13.11 5.66 -10.42
N THR A 312 13.93 6.70 -10.31
CA THR A 312 15.36 6.57 -10.02
C THR A 312 15.75 7.66 -9.03
N GLY A 313 16.26 7.23 -7.89
CA GLY A 313 16.84 8.07 -6.85
C GLY A 313 15.90 8.55 -5.74
N PRO A 314 14.59 8.84 -5.94
CA PRO A 314 13.76 9.31 -4.84
C PRO A 314 13.55 8.24 -3.76
N THR A 315 13.62 8.68 -2.50
CA THR A 315 13.29 7.88 -1.33
C THR A 315 12.07 8.45 -0.63
N LEU A 316 11.31 7.58 0.04
CA LEU A 316 10.16 8.02 0.84
C LEU A 316 10.58 8.38 2.26
N GLU A 317 9.86 9.33 2.84
CA GLU A 317 9.94 9.67 4.26
C GLU A 317 8.56 10.05 4.79
N VAL A 318 8.46 10.14 6.12
CA VAL A 318 7.24 10.62 6.79
C VAL A 318 7.00 12.08 6.42
N ASN A 319 5.75 12.42 6.13
CA ASN A 319 5.37 13.79 5.78
C ASN A 319 5.66 14.79 6.91
N THR A 320 6.31 15.88 6.56
CA THR A 320 6.60 17.03 7.45
C THR A 320 5.79 18.27 7.12
N ASP A 321 4.99 18.25 6.05
CA ASP A 321 4.12 19.35 5.65
C ASP A 321 2.82 19.33 6.46
N THR A 322 2.69 20.22 7.43
CA THR A 322 1.51 20.32 8.30
C THR A 322 0.25 20.81 7.58
N GLN A 323 0.38 21.35 6.36
CA GLN A 323 -0.74 21.81 5.54
C GLN A 323 -1.21 20.76 4.55
N SER A 324 -0.52 19.62 4.46
CA SER A 324 -0.87 18.50 3.60
C SER A 324 -1.56 17.38 4.39
N SER A 325 -2.59 16.78 3.81
CA SER A 325 -3.23 15.59 4.36
C SER A 325 -2.42 14.29 4.10
N GLN A 326 -1.41 14.34 3.23
CA GLN A 326 -0.55 13.20 2.94
C GLN A 326 0.17 12.73 4.19
N LYS A 327 0.41 11.43 4.32
CA LYS A 327 1.17 10.84 5.45
C LYS A 327 2.64 10.60 5.10
N ILE A 328 2.95 10.60 3.80
CA ILE A 328 4.25 10.25 3.24
C ILE A 328 4.58 11.25 2.14
N GLN A 329 5.84 11.59 2.05
CA GLN A 329 6.41 12.47 1.04
C GLN A 329 7.64 11.84 0.40
N VAL A 330 8.08 12.37 -0.73
CA VAL A 330 9.41 12.13 -1.28
C VAL A 330 10.41 12.95 -0.47
N GLY A 331 11.34 12.30 0.19
CA GLY A 331 12.34 12.91 1.08
C GLY A 331 13.59 13.38 0.37
N SER A 332 13.99 12.69 -0.70
CA SER A 332 15.15 13.02 -1.50
C SER A 332 14.75 13.05 -2.98
N PHE A 333 14.76 14.24 -3.57
CA PHE A 333 14.51 14.45 -4.98
C PHE A 333 15.65 15.31 -5.58
N ASP A 334 16.85 14.71 -5.60
CA ASP A 334 18.09 15.36 -5.98
C ASP A 334 18.26 15.47 -7.51
N VAL A 335 19.34 16.12 -7.94
CA VAL A 335 19.62 16.33 -9.36
C VAL A 335 19.58 15.02 -10.14
N ASN A 336 18.82 15.03 -11.25
CA ASN A 336 18.55 13.89 -12.13
C ASN A 336 17.73 12.76 -11.52
N ASN A 337 17.30 12.86 -10.28
CA ASN A 337 16.26 11.97 -9.77
C ASN A 337 14.96 12.22 -10.54
N TRP A 338 14.20 11.15 -10.74
CA TRP A 338 12.92 11.24 -11.42
C TRP A 338 11.91 10.22 -10.86
N ALA A 339 10.65 10.57 -11.00
CA ALA A 339 9.52 9.69 -10.70
C ALA A 339 8.49 9.76 -11.84
N GLU A 340 7.90 8.62 -12.18
CA GLU A 340 6.94 8.47 -13.27
C GLU A 340 5.57 8.05 -12.74
N TYR A 341 4.55 8.73 -13.20
CA TYR A 341 3.16 8.56 -12.77
C TYR A 341 2.27 8.26 -13.96
N LEU A 342 1.18 7.54 -13.73
CA LEU A 342 0.13 7.32 -14.73
C LEU A 342 -0.99 8.33 -14.52
N VAL A 343 -1.28 9.13 -15.53
CA VAL A 343 -2.30 10.18 -15.46
C VAL A 343 -3.29 10.02 -16.61
N ASP A 344 -4.59 10.06 -16.30
CA ASP A 344 -5.64 10.10 -17.28
C ASP A 344 -5.97 11.57 -17.59
N VAL A 345 -5.73 11.97 -18.82
CA VAL A 345 -5.84 13.35 -19.29
C VAL A 345 -7.06 13.44 -20.22
N PRO A 346 -8.16 14.11 -19.82
CA PRO A 346 -9.42 14.06 -20.54
C PRO A 346 -9.37 14.74 -21.92
N ARG A 347 -8.55 15.77 -22.09
CA ARG A 347 -8.35 16.42 -23.39
C ARG A 347 -6.92 16.93 -23.54
N ALA A 348 -6.44 16.97 -24.80
CA ALA A 348 -5.15 17.61 -25.08
C ALA A 348 -5.25 19.12 -24.91
N GLY A 349 -4.20 19.75 -24.37
CA GLY A 349 -4.18 21.20 -24.22
C GLY A 349 -3.19 21.70 -23.18
N SER A 350 -3.37 22.96 -22.81
CA SER A 350 -2.58 23.61 -21.76
C SER A 350 -3.15 23.30 -20.38
N TYR A 351 -2.24 22.97 -19.45
CA TYR A 351 -2.53 22.68 -18.06
C TYR A 351 -1.64 23.50 -17.15
N THR A 352 -2.21 23.94 -16.02
CA THR A 352 -1.44 24.45 -14.90
C THR A 352 -1.01 23.29 -14.04
N PHE A 353 0.28 23.00 -14.02
CA PHE A 353 0.89 22.05 -13.12
C PHE A 353 1.17 22.71 -11.80
N SER A 354 0.54 22.26 -10.72
CA SER A 354 0.77 22.67 -9.34
C SER A 354 1.62 21.61 -8.64
N LEU A 355 2.68 22.04 -7.96
CA LEU A 355 3.64 21.19 -7.27
C LEU A 355 3.86 21.67 -5.84
N ARG A 356 3.65 20.80 -4.86
CA ARG A 356 3.93 21.07 -3.45
C ARG A 356 5.33 20.58 -3.10
N LEU A 357 6.27 21.51 -2.89
CA LEU A 357 7.67 21.20 -2.63
C LEU A 357 8.26 22.02 -1.49
N ALA A 358 9.39 21.54 -0.94
CA ALA A 358 10.29 22.23 -0.06
C ALA A 358 11.74 22.03 -0.52
N SER A 359 12.58 23.06 -0.39
CA SER A 359 14.00 23.00 -0.76
C SER A 359 14.85 23.87 0.14
N GLU A 360 16.06 23.41 0.45
CA GLU A 360 17.00 24.20 1.28
C GLU A 360 17.67 25.32 0.51
N GLU A 361 17.78 25.19 -0.77
CA GLU A 361 18.70 25.96 -1.57
C GLU A 361 18.33 27.43 -1.75
N PHE A 362 19.29 28.27 -1.40
CA PHE A 362 19.26 29.64 -1.81
C PHE A 362 20.25 29.94 -2.96
N LEU A 363 21.22 29.04 -3.24
CA LEU A 363 22.16 29.17 -4.35
C LEU A 363 21.67 28.52 -5.66
N PHE A 364 20.85 27.47 -5.56
CA PHE A 364 20.31 26.74 -6.72
C PHE A 364 18.81 26.48 -6.50
N SER A 365 17.98 27.32 -7.08
CA SER A 365 16.53 27.12 -7.07
C SER A 365 16.15 25.79 -7.75
N PRO A 366 15.14 25.07 -7.25
CA PRO A 366 14.70 23.82 -7.83
C PRO A 366 14.33 23.99 -9.30
N LYS A 367 14.90 23.19 -10.18
CA LYS A 367 14.51 23.13 -11.59
C LYS A 367 13.74 21.86 -11.85
N ILE A 368 12.52 21.97 -12.33
CA ILE A 368 11.66 20.83 -12.62
C ILE A 368 11.44 20.71 -14.12
N ARG A 369 11.61 19.49 -14.62
CA ARG A 369 11.29 19.11 -16.01
C ARG A 369 10.16 18.10 -16.01
N ILE A 370 9.18 18.29 -16.88
CA ILE A 370 8.06 17.38 -17.04
C ILE A 370 8.10 16.77 -18.43
N PHE A 371 7.95 15.47 -18.50
CA PHE A 371 7.83 14.72 -19.74
C PHE A 371 6.46 14.00 -19.77
N ALA A 372 5.79 14.08 -20.88
CA ALA A 372 4.57 13.32 -21.18
C ALA A 372 4.89 12.30 -22.28
N ASN A 373 4.70 11.01 -22.02
CA ASN A 373 5.03 9.92 -22.94
C ASN A 373 6.46 10.03 -23.54
N GLY A 374 7.42 10.45 -22.70
CA GLY A 374 8.82 10.62 -23.08
C GLY A 374 9.18 11.96 -23.77
N GLN A 375 8.21 12.79 -24.14
CA GLN A 375 8.44 14.12 -24.71
C GLN A 375 8.44 15.19 -23.61
N LYS A 376 9.44 16.07 -23.62
CA LYS A 376 9.50 17.19 -22.68
C LYS A 376 8.38 18.19 -22.99
N VAL A 377 7.48 18.40 -22.02
CA VAL A 377 6.30 19.28 -22.15
C VAL A 377 6.40 20.54 -21.29
N ALA A 378 7.30 20.55 -20.29
CA ALA A 378 7.56 21.73 -19.48
C ALA A 378 8.95 21.67 -18.86
N GLU A 379 9.50 22.86 -18.57
CA GLU A 379 10.71 23.05 -17.80
C GLU A 379 10.68 24.44 -17.14
N GLN A 380 10.90 24.51 -15.84
CA GLN A 380 10.92 25.78 -15.11
C GLN A 380 11.85 25.71 -13.92
N VAL A 381 12.52 26.80 -13.63
CA VAL A 381 13.17 27.06 -12.34
C VAL A 381 12.11 27.60 -11.40
N LEU A 382 11.94 26.95 -10.26
CA LEU A 382 10.97 27.31 -9.22
C LEU A 382 11.67 28.07 -8.10
N ASP A 383 10.93 28.80 -7.28
CA ASP A 383 11.51 29.50 -6.14
C ASP A 383 12.03 28.52 -5.09
N ALA A 384 13.21 28.78 -4.55
CA ALA A 384 13.66 28.08 -3.37
C ALA A 384 12.77 28.46 -2.16
N THR A 385 12.51 27.50 -1.29
CA THR A 385 11.69 27.74 -0.09
C THR A 385 12.53 28.16 1.11
N GLY A 386 13.84 28.00 1.03
CA GLY A 386 14.83 28.38 2.04
C GLY A 386 15.04 27.34 3.14
N SER A 387 14.25 26.26 3.17
CA SER A 387 14.45 25.13 4.08
C SER A 387 13.54 23.96 3.68
N VAL A 388 13.98 22.74 3.91
CA VAL A 388 13.17 21.49 3.68
C VAL A 388 11.97 21.35 4.63
N GLY A 389 11.82 22.24 5.59
CA GLY A 389 10.63 22.32 6.44
C GLY A 389 9.64 23.41 6.01
N LYS A 390 9.99 24.21 5.01
CA LYS A 390 9.12 25.28 4.48
C LYS A 390 8.54 24.84 3.14
N TRP A 391 7.25 24.57 3.15
CA TRP A 391 6.52 24.06 2.01
C TRP A 391 5.81 25.18 1.24
N LYS A 392 5.96 25.18 -0.08
CA LYS A 392 5.22 26.06 -1.00
C LYS A 392 4.55 25.24 -2.10
N THR A 393 3.35 25.65 -2.49
CA THR A 393 2.76 25.23 -3.77
C THR A 393 3.23 26.21 -4.83
N GLN A 394 3.85 25.70 -5.88
CA GLN A 394 4.32 26.46 -7.02
C GLN A 394 3.70 25.94 -8.29
N THR A 395 3.61 26.78 -9.31
CA THR A 395 2.90 26.43 -10.55
C THR A 395 3.79 26.64 -11.76
N MET A 396 3.55 25.87 -12.81
CA MET A 396 4.11 26.04 -14.15
C MET A 396 3.13 25.56 -15.21
N LYS A 397 3.30 26.01 -16.45
CA LYS A 397 2.47 25.56 -17.57
C LYS A 397 3.08 24.32 -18.23
N ALA A 398 2.20 23.38 -18.61
CA ALA A 398 2.55 22.18 -19.36
C ALA A 398 1.50 21.90 -20.43
N THR A 399 1.92 21.45 -21.61
CA THR A 399 1.00 21.01 -22.66
C THR A 399 0.91 19.49 -22.65
N LEU A 400 -0.26 18.94 -22.35
CA LEU A 400 -0.47 17.51 -22.25
C LEU A 400 -1.25 16.95 -23.43
N PRO A 401 -0.92 15.73 -23.91
CA PRO A 401 -1.78 14.99 -24.82
C PRO A 401 -2.99 14.41 -24.08
N ALA A 402 -4.08 14.10 -24.78
CA ALA A 402 -5.23 13.41 -24.21
C ALA A 402 -4.97 11.92 -23.99
N GLY A 403 -5.74 11.30 -23.09
CA GLY A 403 -5.78 9.86 -22.80
C GLY A 403 -4.84 9.44 -21.68
N HIS A 404 -4.48 8.17 -21.67
CA HIS A 404 -3.57 7.58 -20.68
C HIS A 404 -2.12 8.02 -20.93
N VAL A 405 -1.61 8.87 -20.06
CA VAL A 405 -0.31 9.55 -20.21
C VAL A 405 0.65 9.12 -19.11
N ARG A 406 1.89 8.80 -19.49
CA ARG A 406 3.01 8.62 -18.55
C ARG A 406 3.66 9.98 -18.32
N ILE A 407 3.49 10.49 -17.11
CA ILE A 407 4.09 11.76 -16.68
C ILE A 407 5.37 11.44 -15.91
N ARG A 408 6.50 11.90 -16.40
CA ARG A 408 7.77 11.83 -15.68
C ARG A 408 8.15 13.21 -15.18
N ILE A 409 8.31 13.35 -13.88
CA ILE A 409 8.82 14.55 -13.20
C ILE A 409 10.28 14.30 -12.90
N VAL A 410 11.14 15.22 -13.33
CA VAL A 410 12.60 15.11 -13.19
C VAL A 410 13.15 16.33 -12.47
N SER A 411 13.96 16.13 -11.43
CA SER A 411 14.74 17.18 -10.80
C SER A 411 15.91 17.56 -11.69
N GLY A 412 15.94 18.80 -12.16
CA GLY A 412 16.98 19.28 -13.09
C GLY A 412 18.17 19.96 -12.41
N GLN A 413 17.93 20.56 -11.26
CA GLN A 413 18.92 21.32 -10.51
C GLN A 413 18.37 21.55 -9.11
N SER A 414 18.90 20.98 -8.13
CA SER A 414 18.76 21.18 -6.69
C SER A 414 19.29 19.95 -5.99
N THR A 415 19.84 20.15 -4.83
CA THR A 415 20.06 19.10 -3.84
C THR A 415 19.06 19.29 -2.74
N ASN A 416 18.69 18.22 -2.03
CA ASN A 416 17.82 18.28 -0.86
C ASN A 416 16.43 18.93 -1.15
N CYS A 417 15.83 18.56 -2.27
CA CYS A 417 14.45 18.93 -2.58
C CYS A 417 13.50 17.84 -2.10
N LYS A 418 12.43 18.25 -1.43
CA LYS A 418 11.34 17.38 -0.99
C LYS A 418 10.08 17.66 -1.79
N PHE A 419 9.28 16.62 -2.00
CA PHE A 419 8.13 16.67 -2.88
C PHE A 419 6.95 15.93 -2.25
N ASN A 420 5.79 16.59 -2.12
CA ASN A 420 4.65 16.07 -1.38
C ASN A 420 3.53 15.55 -2.30
N TRP A 421 3.08 16.40 -3.23
CA TRP A 421 2.03 16.08 -4.19
C TRP A 421 2.11 17.02 -5.41
N PHE A 422 1.41 16.66 -6.46
CA PHE A 422 1.19 17.50 -7.63
C PHE A 422 -0.24 17.37 -8.17
N ARG A 423 -0.62 18.28 -9.08
CA ARG A 423 -1.90 18.29 -9.77
C ARG A 423 -1.77 18.97 -11.12
N PHE A 424 -2.56 18.53 -12.10
CA PHE A 424 -2.70 19.19 -13.39
C PHE A 424 -4.12 19.74 -13.52
N ASP A 425 -4.29 21.04 -13.47
CA ASP A 425 -5.55 21.72 -13.70
C ASP A 425 -5.63 22.16 -15.15
N SER A 426 -6.69 21.78 -15.89
CA SER A 426 -6.87 22.21 -17.27
C SER A 426 -7.06 23.73 -17.33
N ASP A 427 -6.31 24.40 -18.21
CA ASP A 427 -6.50 25.83 -18.44
C ASP A 427 -7.82 26.12 -19.18
N ALA A 428 -8.38 25.12 -19.86
CA ALA A 428 -9.72 25.12 -20.43
C ALA A 428 -10.81 24.69 -19.44
N GLY A 429 -10.51 24.69 -18.14
CA GLY A 429 -11.45 24.31 -17.08
C GLY A 429 -12.73 25.12 -17.17
N GLY A 430 -13.89 24.40 -17.21
CA GLY A 430 -15.21 25.00 -17.38
C GLY A 430 -15.72 25.07 -18.83
N ASP A 431 -14.91 24.79 -19.85
CA ASP A 431 -15.37 24.58 -21.22
C ASP A 431 -15.90 23.16 -21.38
N ILE A 432 -17.13 22.93 -20.90
CA ILE A 432 -17.77 21.61 -20.87
C ILE A 432 -18.20 21.15 -22.27
N ASN A 433 -18.68 22.07 -23.07
CA ASN A 433 -19.20 21.78 -24.42
C ASN A 433 -18.08 21.70 -25.48
N GLY A 434 -16.87 22.14 -25.16
CA GLY A 434 -15.69 22.05 -26.04
C GLY A 434 -15.66 23.12 -27.16
N ASP A 435 -16.39 24.23 -27.01
CA ASP A 435 -16.44 25.29 -28.01
C ASP A 435 -15.28 26.30 -27.91
N GLY A 436 -14.40 26.15 -26.94
CA GLY A 436 -13.23 26.97 -26.67
C GLY A 436 -13.54 28.23 -25.84
N GLN A 437 -14.79 28.40 -25.36
CA GLN A 437 -15.19 29.49 -24.53
C GLN A 437 -15.76 28.94 -23.20
N VAL A 438 -15.53 29.63 -22.11
CA VAL A 438 -16.13 29.27 -20.80
C VAL A 438 -17.18 30.30 -20.47
N ASN A 439 -18.45 29.93 -20.62
CA ASN A 439 -19.59 30.84 -20.51
C ASN A 439 -20.87 30.10 -20.06
N VAL A 440 -22.04 30.76 -20.16
CA VAL A 440 -23.31 30.19 -19.72
C VAL A 440 -23.75 28.94 -20.49
N THR A 441 -23.23 28.72 -21.70
CA THR A 441 -23.54 27.51 -22.48
C THR A 441 -22.93 26.25 -21.83
N ASP A 442 -21.80 26.40 -21.16
CA ASP A 442 -21.17 25.32 -20.38
C ASP A 442 -21.96 24.99 -19.11
N VAL A 443 -22.55 26.00 -18.47
CA VAL A 443 -23.46 25.76 -17.34
C VAL A 443 -24.64 24.89 -17.80
N THR A 444 -25.19 25.19 -18.98
CA THR A 444 -26.27 24.40 -19.57
C THR A 444 -25.80 22.97 -19.92
N ALA A 445 -24.60 22.84 -20.47
CA ALA A 445 -23.98 21.55 -20.79
C ALA A 445 -23.80 20.69 -19.52
N LEU A 446 -23.27 21.29 -18.46
CA LEU A 446 -23.08 20.61 -17.16
C LEU A 446 -24.41 20.20 -16.53
N ILE A 447 -25.42 21.06 -16.56
CA ILE A 447 -26.76 20.72 -16.08
C ILE A 447 -27.33 19.55 -16.88
N ASN A 448 -27.20 19.55 -18.19
CA ASN A 448 -27.65 18.45 -19.06
C ASN A 448 -26.93 17.13 -18.75
N LYS A 449 -25.64 17.19 -18.41
CA LYS A 449 -24.87 16.03 -17.94
C LYS A 449 -25.45 15.50 -16.61
N ILE A 450 -25.67 16.37 -15.63
CA ILE A 450 -26.24 16.01 -14.32
C ILE A 450 -27.65 15.39 -14.46
N LEU A 451 -28.45 15.89 -15.40
CA LEU A 451 -29.79 15.37 -15.70
C LEU A 451 -29.77 14.10 -16.56
N GLY A 452 -28.59 13.64 -17.00
CA GLY A 452 -28.45 12.45 -17.85
C GLY A 452 -28.91 12.64 -19.30
N SER A 453 -29.11 13.90 -19.74
CA SER A 453 -29.55 14.25 -21.14
C SER A 453 -28.38 14.48 -22.07
N ALA A 454 -27.14 14.52 -21.58
CA ALA A 454 -25.93 14.66 -22.39
C ALA A 454 -24.77 13.83 -21.81
N ALA A 455 -23.90 13.31 -22.68
CA ALA A 455 -22.76 12.49 -22.31
C ALA A 455 -21.46 13.33 -22.43
N TYR A 456 -21.15 14.11 -21.40
CA TYR A 456 -19.85 14.75 -21.25
C TYR A 456 -18.96 13.94 -20.32
N ASP A 457 -17.65 14.11 -20.42
CA ASP A 457 -16.69 13.43 -19.57
C ASP A 457 -16.80 13.90 -18.10
N ASP A 458 -16.88 12.96 -17.15
CA ASP A 458 -17.04 13.28 -15.73
C ASP A 458 -15.85 14.09 -15.21
N MET A 459 -14.62 13.85 -15.70
CA MET A 459 -13.43 14.58 -15.30
C MET A 459 -13.44 16.06 -15.75
N LEU A 460 -14.16 16.39 -16.82
CA LEU A 460 -14.35 17.76 -17.25
C LEU A 460 -15.48 18.45 -16.49
N CYS A 461 -16.40 17.67 -15.95
CA CYS A 461 -17.60 18.14 -15.27
C CYS A 461 -17.41 18.26 -13.75
N ASP A 462 -16.49 17.50 -13.15
CA ASP A 462 -16.11 17.60 -11.72
C ASP A 462 -15.14 18.77 -11.53
N LEU A 463 -15.69 19.96 -11.41
CA LEU A 463 -14.92 21.22 -11.34
C LEU A 463 -14.43 21.57 -9.94
N ASN A 464 -15.01 20.99 -8.92
CA ASN A 464 -14.56 21.15 -7.52
C ASN A 464 -13.62 20.01 -7.08
N HIS A 465 -13.45 18.96 -7.93
CA HIS A 465 -12.57 17.80 -7.73
C HIS A 465 -12.91 16.97 -6.47
N ASP A 466 -14.22 16.85 -6.15
CA ASP A 466 -14.70 16.03 -5.03
C ASP A 466 -15.03 14.57 -5.44
N GLY A 467 -14.88 14.24 -6.72
CA GLY A 467 -15.13 12.92 -7.30
C GLY A 467 -16.59 12.69 -7.70
N LEU A 468 -17.46 13.70 -7.62
CA LEU A 468 -18.87 13.63 -7.93
C LEU A 468 -19.26 14.75 -8.90
N VAL A 469 -19.97 14.43 -9.99
CA VAL A 469 -20.55 15.44 -10.87
C VAL A 469 -21.96 15.77 -10.38
N ASN A 470 -22.13 16.94 -9.76
CA ASN A 470 -23.40 17.35 -9.16
C ASN A 470 -23.57 18.89 -9.16
N VAL A 471 -24.56 19.42 -8.40
CA VAL A 471 -24.86 20.85 -8.35
C VAL A 471 -23.72 21.70 -7.77
N SER A 472 -22.81 21.14 -6.98
CA SER A 472 -21.65 21.88 -6.48
C SER A 472 -20.69 22.28 -7.61
N ASP A 473 -20.60 21.46 -8.68
CA ASP A 473 -19.79 21.78 -9.87
C ASP A 473 -20.41 22.91 -10.70
N VAL A 474 -21.74 22.95 -10.75
CA VAL A 474 -22.43 24.09 -11.36
C VAL A 474 -22.07 25.40 -10.64
N THR A 475 -22.02 25.36 -9.31
CA THR A 475 -21.60 26.51 -8.52
C THR A 475 -20.13 26.87 -8.78
N ALA A 476 -19.25 25.87 -8.86
CA ALA A 476 -17.84 26.06 -9.21
C ALA A 476 -17.68 26.69 -10.61
N LEU A 477 -18.44 26.20 -11.60
CA LEU A 477 -18.44 26.74 -12.95
C LEU A 477 -18.91 28.22 -13.01
N ILE A 478 -19.99 28.52 -12.31
CA ILE A 478 -20.49 29.91 -12.21
C ILE A 478 -19.40 30.83 -11.62
N ASN A 479 -18.72 30.38 -10.58
CA ASN A 479 -17.62 31.17 -9.98
C ASN A 479 -16.45 31.37 -10.94
N ILE A 480 -16.10 30.36 -11.74
CA ILE A 480 -15.08 30.46 -12.81
C ILE A 480 -15.51 31.53 -13.84
N ILE A 481 -16.77 31.53 -14.27
CA ILE A 481 -17.30 32.49 -15.25
C ILE A 481 -17.29 33.92 -14.68
N LEU A 482 -17.69 34.09 -13.41
CA LEU A 482 -17.75 35.40 -12.76
C LEU A 482 -16.36 35.96 -12.39
N SER A 483 -15.32 35.12 -12.35
CA SER A 483 -13.93 35.54 -12.05
C SER A 483 -13.14 35.97 -13.31
N LYS A 484 -13.70 35.81 -14.50
CA LYS A 484 -13.15 36.28 -15.79
C LYS A 484 -13.64 37.65 -16.14
#